data_372b503a0d4fefcc05b77e9cf93bd035
#
_entry.id   372b503a0d4fefcc05b77e9cf93bd035
#
_cell.length_a   1.000
_cell.length_b   1.000
_cell.length_c   1.000
_cell.angle_alpha   90.00
_cell.angle_beta   90.00
_cell.angle_gamma   90.00
#
_symmetry.space_group_name_H-M   'P 1'
#
loop_
_entity.id
_entity.type
_entity.pdbx_description
1 polymer ?
#
loop_
_entity_poly.entity_id
_entity_poly.type
_entity_poly.pdbx_seq_one_letter_code
_entity_poly.pdbx_strand_id
1 'polypeptide(L)'
;MIITYLQTSDSSDADKYINKENVLVDLCSSIIPFSKREKGSLIFAKIKLKEVSKVIVPNISVLGRNQIDVLNTIDFFIQNDVSLISQLERLETMDEYGRVKSDTILFLNLFRSLANMEYQNRKESHRFGIQQAKDLGRYKGVGGRQIESIEEFFDKPKNINILRHLKRGESIRRTAKLVGSSTGLVQKVKRWAIDHNKLEL
;
A
#
# COMPACT_ATOMS: atom_id res chain seq x y z
N MET A 1 -8.73 -5.10 30.99
CA MET A 1 -8.37 -3.68 31.21
C MET A 1 -9.04 -2.76 30.18
N ILE A 2 -9.16 -1.46 30.51
CA ILE A 2 -9.64 -0.43 29.56
C ILE A 2 -8.41 0.30 29.02
N ILE A 3 -8.35 0.51 27.70
CA ILE A 3 -7.26 1.22 27.02
C ILE A 3 -7.84 2.43 26.28
N THR A 4 -7.24 3.60 26.45
CA THR A 4 -7.48 4.75 25.57
C THR A 4 -6.40 4.79 24.49
N TYR A 5 -6.79 4.77 23.23
CA TYR A 5 -5.86 4.80 22.11
C TYR A 5 -5.95 6.12 21.36
N LEU A 6 -4.80 6.69 21.06
CA LEU A 6 -4.64 7.92 20.30
C LEU A 6 -3.65 7.72 19.16
N GLN A 7 -3.86 8.41 18.06
CA GLN A 7 -2.89 8.51 16.96
C GLN A 7 -2.72 9.99 16.61
N THR A 8 -1.49 10.42 16.51
CA THR A 8 -1.14 11.78 16.10
C THR A 8 0.12 11.76 15.25
N SER A 9 0.28 12.76 14.39
CA SER A 9 1.55 13.04 13.69
C SER A 9 2.35 14.15 14.37
N ASP A 10 1.79 14.78 15.40
CA ASP A 10 2.40 15.87 16.16
C ASP A 10 2.92 15.38 17.51
N SER A 11 4.22 15.59 17.77
CA SER A 11 4.86 15.21 19.02
C SER A 11 4.33 16.01 20.20
N SER A 12 3.96 17.28 20.00
CA SER A 12 3.45 18.14 21.07
C SER A 12 2.11 17.66 21.63
N ASP A 13 1.29 17.02 20.80
CA ASP A 13 0.04 16.41 21.22
C ASP A 13 0.28 15.05 21.91
N ALA A 14 1.26 14.29 21.46
CA ALA A 14 1.63 13.02 22.09
C ALA A 14 2.10 13.23 23.53
N ASP A 15 2.91 14.25 23.78
CA ASP A 15 3.51 14.55 25.10
C ASP A 15 2.45 14.79 26.19
N LYS A 16 1.26 15.28 25.82
CA LYS A 16 0.14 15.49 26.75
C LYS A 16 -0.41 14.20 27.36
N TYR A 17 -0.11 13.05 26.76
CA TYR A 17 -0.71 11.76 27.11
C TYR A 17 0.29 10.69 27.53
N ILE A 18 1.62 10.90 27.32
CA ILE A 18 2.67 9.89 27.53
C ILE A 18 2.69 9.32 28.97
N ASN A 19 2.28 10.09 29.95
CA ASN A 19 2.34 9.69 31.37
C ASN A 19 0.96 9.32 31.93
N LYS A 20 -0.07 9.15 31.12
CA LYS A 20 -1.39 8.74 31.61
C LYS A 20 -1.51 7.22 31.60
N GLU A 21 -1.95 6.67 32.73
CA GLU A 21 -2.17 5.24 32.89
C GLU A 21 -3.21 4.74 31.87
N ASN A 22 -2.91 3.62 31.21
CA ASN A 22 -3.76 3.00 30.20
C ASN A 22 -4.02 3.84 28.93
N VAL A 23 -3.21 4.85 28.66
CA VAL A 23 -3.24 5.60 27.40
C VAL A 23 -2.10 5.15 26.51
N LEU A 24 -2.41 4.72 25.30
CA LEU A 24 -1.45 4.31 24.27
C LEU A 24 -1.51 5.29 23.10
N VAL A 25 -0.37 5.89 22.78
CA VAL A 25 -0.25 6.88 21.71
C VAL A 25 0.69 6.37 20.63
N ASP A 26 0.22 6.31 19.39
CA ASP A 26 1.06 6.10 18.22
C ASP A 26 1.41 7.46 17.57
N LEU A 27 2.68 7.81 17.59
CA LEU A 27 3.22 8.95 16.85
C LEU A 27 3.59 8.51 15.44
N CYS A 28 2.63 8.53 14.53
CA CYS A 28 2.84 8.03 13.17
C CYS A 28 1.85 8.63 12.17
N SER A 29 2.13 8.46 10.88
CA SER A 29 1.19 8.82 9.82
C SER A 29 -0.07 7.95 9.85
N SER A 30 -1.22 8.56 9.59
CA SER A 30 -2.52 7.88 9.45
C SER A 30 -2.56 6.87 8.29
N ILE A 31 -1.62 6.95 7.33
CA ILE A 31 -1.51 6.01 6.19
C ILE A 31 -1.07 4.60 6.65
N ILE A 32 -0.47 4.48 7.83
CA ILE A 32 -0.04 3.18 8.38
C ILE A 32 -1.27 2.44 8.91
N PRO A 33 -1.52 1.18 8.47
CA PRO A 33 -2.60 0.36 9.01
C PRO A 33 -2.50 0.22 10.54
N PHE A 34 -3.64 0.20 11.24
CA PHE A 34 -3.67 0.06 12.70
C PHE A 34 -2.84 -1.13 13.21
N SER A 35 -2.97 -2.28 12.58
CA SER A 35 -2.25 -3.51 12.93
C SER A 35 -0.72 -3.42 12.77
N LYS A 36 -0.21 -2.44 12.03
CA LYS A 36 1.23 -2.21 11.81
C LYS A 36 1.82 -1.06 12.61
N ARG A 37 0.99 -0.33 13.36
CA ARG A 37 1.45 0.70 14.29
C ARG A 37 1.98 0.04 15.55
N GLU A 38 2.93 0.67 16.22
CA GLU A 38 3.57 0.10 17.41
C GLU A 38 2.55 -0.22 18.51
N LYS A 39 1.78 0.77 18.93
CA LYS A 39 0.76 0.60 19.99
C LYS A 39 -0.49 -0.11 19.47
N GLY A 40 -0.85 0.09 18.20
CA GLY A 40 -1.95 -0.64 17.56
C GLY A 40 -1.70 -2.15 17.54
N SER A 41 -0.49 -2.59 17.17
CA SER A 41 -0.10 -4.01 17.20
C SER A 41 -0.06 -4.57 18.63
N LEU A 42 0.38 -3.76 19.60
CA LEU A 42 0.36 -4.14 21.02
C LEU A 42 -1.07 -4.34 21.53
N ILE A 43 -2.01 -3.46 21.15
CA ILE A 43 -3.44 -3.64 21.48
C ILE A 43 -3.98 -4.95 20.91
N PHE A 44 -3.68 -5.27 19.65
CA PHE A 44 -4.09 -6.55 19.06
C PHE A 44 -3.52 -7.76 19.81
N ALA A 45 -2.25 -7.71 20.21
CA ALA A 45 -1.64 -8.78 21.01
C ALA A 45 -2.34 -8.94 22.36
N LYS A 46 -2.59 -7.84 23.07
CA LYS A 46 -3.29 -7.86 24.37
C LYS A 46 -4.74 -8.32 24.27
N ILE A 47 -5.44 -7.99 23.19
CA ILE A 47 -6.80 -8.47 22.92
C ILE A 47 -6.79 -10.01 22.75
N LYS A 48 -5.84 -10.55 21.97
CA LYS A 48 -5.70 -12.01 21.79
C LYS A 48 -5.41 -12.74 23.10
N LEU A 49 -4.72 -12.08 24.03
CA LEU A 49 -4.48 -12.60 25.39
C LEU A 49 -5.67 -12.38 26.33
N LYS A 50 -6.78 -11.79 25.85
CA LYS A 50 -7.98 -11.47 26.63
C LYS A 50 -7.72 -10.49 27.80
N GLU A 51 -6.68 -9.68 27.70
CA GLU A 51 -6.33 -8.68 28.73
C GLU A 51 -7.17 -7.39 28.59
N VAL A 52 -7.72 -7.12 27.43
CA VAL A 52 -8.45 -5.88 27.10
C VAL A 52 -9.95 -6.18 26.98
N SER A 53 -10.76 -5.42 27.71
CA SER A 53 -12.22 -5.50 27.62
C SER A 53 -12.84 -4.32 26.89
N LYS A 54 -12.14 -3.17 26.85
CA LYS A 54 -12.67 -1.94 26.24
C LYS A 54 -11.56 -1.09 25.66
N VAL A 55 -11.78 -0.56 24.45
CA VAL A 55 -10.89 0.41 23.79
C VAL A 55 -11.66 1.70 23.57
N ILE A 56 -11.10 2.83 24.00
CA ILE A 56 -11.65 4.17 23.84
C ILE A 56 -10.81 4.93 22.84
N VAL A 57 -11.45 5.54 21.86
CA VAL A 57 -10.80 6.36 20.82
C VAL A 57 -11.49 7.71 20.68
N PRO A 58 -10.76 8.77 20.27
CA PRO A 58 -11.38 10.08 20.02
C PRO A 58 -12.36 10.04 18.85
N ASN A 59 -12.05 9.28 17.81
CA ASN A 59 -12.87 9.04 16.63
C ASN A 59 -12.49 7.71 15.97
N ILE A 60 -13.35 7.15 15.12
CA ILE A 60 -13.09 5.86 14.45
C ILE A 60 -11.96 5.93 13.42
N SER A 61 -11.63 7.10 12.89
CA SER A 61 -10.62 7.23 11.83
C SER A 61 -9.21 6.86 12.31
N VAL A 62 -8.96 6.93 13.62
CA VAL A 62 -7.67 6.51 14.20
C VAL A 62 -7.45 4.99 14.15
N LEU A 63 -8.50 4.20 13.90
CA LEU A 63 -8.44 2.74 13.87
C LEU A 63 -7.97 2.14 12.53
N GLY A 64 -7.68 2.97 11.53
CA GLY A 64 -7.23 2.44 10.25
C GLY A 64 -6.74 3.51 9.29
N ARG A 65 -6.13 3.09 8.20
CA ARG A 65 -5.65 3.96 7.12
C ARG A 65 -6.73 4.34 6.10
N ASN A 66 -7.81 3.60 6.05
CA ASN A 66 -8.97 3.82 5.20
C ASN A 66 -10.20 3.15 5.84
N GLN A 67 -11.38 3.38 5.26
CA GLN A 67 -12.65 2.89 5.77
C GLN A 67 -12.70 1.37 5.95
N ILE A 68 -12.13 0.61 5.00
CA ILE A 68 -12.10 -0.86 5.08
C ILE A 68 -11.21 -1.33 6.24
N ASP A 69 -10.06 -0.68 6.43
CA ASP A 69 -9.14 -1.01 7.52
C ASP A 69 -9.75 -0.68 8.90
N VAL A 70 -10.49 0.44 9.00
CA VAL A 70 -11.27 0.81 10.19
C VAL A 70 -12.32 -0.27 10.50
N LEU A 71 -13.12 -0.66 9.49
CA LEU A 71 -14.13 -1.72 9.65
C LEU A 71 -13.52 -3.04 10.11
N ASN A 72 -12.42 -3.46 9.50
CA ASN A 72 -11.72 -4.69 9.88
C ASN A 72 -11.22 -4.64 11.34
N THR A 73 -10.75 -3.47 11.78
CA THR A 73 -10.32 -3.28 13.18
C THR A 73 -11.49 -3.34 14.15
N ILE A 74 -12.62 -2.71 13.82
CA ILE A 74 -13.84 -2.78 14.64
C ILE A 74 -14.38 -4.20 14.70
N ASP A 75 -14.46 -4.90 13.55
CA ASP A 75 -14.88 -6.30 13.48
C ASP A 75 -13.97 -7.21 14.33
N PHE A 76 -12.66 -6.98 14.28
CA PHE A 76 -11.72 -7.73 15.12
C PHE A 76 -11.96 -7.50 16.62
N PHE A 77 -12.26 -6.27 17.05
CA PHE A 77 -12.62 -6.00 18.43
C PHE A 77 -13.89 -6.73 18.85
N ILE A 78 -14.93 -6.63 18.04
CA ILE A 78 -16.22 -7.29 18.29
C ILE A 78 -16.06 -8.81 18.37
N GLN A 79 -15.32 -9.42 17.45
CA GLN A 79 -15.07 -10.87 17.42
C GLN A 79 -14.27 -11.38 18.62
N ASN A 80 -13.56 -10.51 19.33
CA ASN A 80 -12.80 -10.84 20.52
C ASN A 80 -13.46 -10.31 21.82
N ASP A 81 -14.75 -9.98 21.78
CA ASP A 81 -15.53 -9.50 22.93
C ASP A 81 -14.96 -8.19 23.53
N VAL A 82 -14.37 -7.33 22.71
CA VAL A 82 -13.85 -6.04 23.13
C VAL A 82 -14.80 -4.92 22.70
N SER A 83 -15.30 -4.16 23.67
CA SER A 83 -16.13 -2.99 23.40
C SER A 83 -15.29 -1.83 22.89
N LEU A 84 -15.67 -1.20 21.78
CA LEU A 84 -15.13 0.05 21.30
C LEU A 84 -16.02 1.21 21.69
N ILE A 85 -15.41 2.27 22.22
CA ILE A 85 -16.09 3.57 22.41
C ILE A 85 -15.38 4.61 21.53
N SER A 86 -16.13 5.20 20.62
CA SER A 86 -15.70 6.37 19.85
C SER A 86 -16.40 7.63 20.36
N GLN A 87 -15.60 8.61 20.78
CA GLN A 87 -16.14 9.80 21.46
C GLN A 87 -16.84 10.75 20.49
N LEU A 88 -16.24 10.99 19.31
CA LEU A 88 -16.78 11.90 18.30
C LEU A 88 -18.11 11.39 17.73
N GLU A 89 -18.14 10.10 17.34
CA GLU A 89 -19.33 9.48 16.78
C GLU A 89 -20.36 9.06 17.85
N ARG A 90 -20.01 9.16 19.11
CA ARG A 90 -20.83 8.68 20.25
C ARG A 90 -21.24 7.22 20.09
N LEU A 91 -20.35 6.44 19.52
CA LEU A 91 -20.55 5.03 19.24
C LEU A 91 -19.99 4.20 20.39
N GLU A 92 -20.80 3.30 20.94
CA GLU A 92 -20.36 2.23 21.82
C GLU A 92 -20.85 0.91 21.26
N THR A 93 -19.92 0.00 20.92
CA THR A 93 -20.24 -1.19 20.14
C THR A 93 -20.99 -2.27 20.91
N MET A 94 -20.84 -2.34 22.23
CA MET A 94 -21.45 -3.38 23.06
C MET A 94 -22.20 -2.79 24.25
N ASP A 95 -23.23 -3.53 24.69
CA ASP A 95 -23.97 -3.24 25.94
C ASP A 95 -23.21 -3.72 27.20
N GLU A 96 -23.80 -3.51 28.37
CA GLU A 96 -23.26 -3.94 29.66
C GLU A 96 -23.13 -5.45 29.80
N TYR A 97 -23.86 -6.21 28.98
CA TYR A 97 -23.85 -7.69 28.97
C TYR A 97 -22.89 -8.25 27.90
N GLY A 98 -22.11 -7.40 27.22
CA GLY A 98 -21.19 -7.81 26.16
C GLY A 98 -21.86 -8.16 24.83
N ARG A 99 -23.14 -7.79 24.63
CA ARG A 99 -23.87 -8.01 23.36
C ARG A 99 -23.69 -6.80 22.45
N VAL A 100 -23.51 -7.06 21.17
CA VAL A 100 -23.42 -5.99 20.17
C VAL A 100 -24.75 -5.23 20.10
N LYS A 101 -24.71 -3.91 20.24
CA LYS A 101 -25.88 -3.05 20.17
C LYS A 101 -26.50 -3.05 18.77
N SER A 102 -27.82 -3.01 18.66
CA SER A 102 -28.51 -2.95 17.37
C SER A 102 -28.10 -1.74 16.53
N ASP A 103 -27.89 -0.59 17.18
CA ASP A 103 -27.43 0.63 16.52
C ASP A 103 -26.04 0.46 15.92
N THR A 104 -25.16 -0.30 16.58
CA THR A 104 -23.84 -0.66 16.08
C THR A 104 -23.92 -1.51 14.82
N ILE A 105 -24.82 -2.50 14.80
CA ILE A 105 -25.03 -3.35 13.63
C ILE A 105 -25.50 -2.52 12.44
N LEU A 106 -26.47 -1.63 12.67
CA LEU A 106 -26.98 -0.73 11.65
C LEU A 106 -25.88 0.20 11.12
N PHE A 107 -25.13 0.83 12.03
CA PHE A 107 -23.99 1.70 11.69
C PHE A 107 -22.95 0.97 10.85
N LEU A 108 -22.51 -0.23 11.27
CA LEU A 108 -21.48 -0.99 10.54
C LEU A 108 -21.98 -1.42 9.16
N ASN A 109 -23.25 -1.80 9.02
CA ASN A 109 -23.82 -2.16 7.72
C ASN A 109 -23.88 -0.96 6.77
N LEU A 110 -24.32 0.19 7.26
CA LEU A 110 -24.32 1.42 6.48
C LEU A 110 -22.89 1.84 6.10
N PHE A 111 -21.98 1.81 7.05
CA PHE A 111 -20.58 2.19 6.81
C PHE A 111 -19.88 1.25 5.81
N ARG A 112 -20.14 -0.08 5.87
CA ARG A 112 -19.67 -1.03 4.85
C ARG A 112 -20.22 -0.71 3.46
N SER A 113 -21.52 -0.37 3.38
CA SER A 113 -22.14 -0.01 2.11
C SER A 113 -21.48 1.23 1.49
N LEU A 114 -21.27 2.27 2.30
CA LEU A 114 -20.59 3.50 1.86
C LEU A 114 -19.13 3.24 1.46
N ALA A 115 -18.39 2.45 2.23
CA ALA A 115 -17.02 2.08 1.93
C ALA A 115 -16.90 1.33 0.59
N ASN A 116 -17.85 0.40 0.33
CA ASN A 116 -17.91 -0.32 -0.93
C ASN A 116 -18.26 0.59 -2.10
N MET A 117 -19.21 1.50 -1.95
CA MET A 117 -19.55 2.50 -2.97
C MET A 117 -18.32 3.36 -3.32
N GLU A 118 -17.63 3.89 -2.32
CA GLU A 118 -16.44 4.71 -2.55
C GLU A 118 -15.34 3.92 -3.25
N TYR A 119 -15.13 2.66 -2.86
CA TYR A 119 -14.16 1.78 -3.53
C TYR A 119 -14.51 1.55 -5.00
N GLN A 120 -15.78 1.27 -5.33
CA GLN A 120 -16.22 1.08 -6.72
C GLN A 120 -16.09 2.37 -7.52
N ASN A 121 -16.53 3.50 -7.00
CA ASN A 121 -16.40 4.80 -7.67
C ASN A 121 -14.93 5.14 -7.97
N ARG A 122 -14.03 4.88 -7.02
CA ARG A 122 -12.58 5.09 -7.22
C ARG A 122 -12.02 4.18 -8.30
N LYS A 123 -12.43 2.90 -8.32
CA LYS A 123 -12.02 1.92 -9.32
C LYS A 123 -12.51 2.31 -10.72
N GLU A 124 -13.75 2.78 -10.85
CA GLU A 124 -14.33 3.25 -12.12
C GLU A 124 -13.63 4.52 -12.61
N SER A 125 -13.41 5.49 -11.73
CA SER A 125 -12.67 6.70 -12.06
C SER A 125 -11.25 6.41 -12.56
N HIS A 126 -10.55 5.45 -11.93
CA HIS A 126 -9.24 4.99 -12.40
C HIS A 126 -9.32 4.35 -13.80
N ARG A 127 -10.32 3.47 -14.04
CA ARG A 127 -10.53 2.84 -15.36
C ARG A 127 -10.80 3.88 -16.42
N PHE A 128 -11.70 4.83 -16.12
CA PHE A 128 -12.02 5.92 -17.04
C PHE A 128 -10.79 6.77 -17.35
N GLY A 129 -10.00 7.16 -16.35
CA GLY A 129 -8.76 7.92 -16.55
C GLY A 129 -7.73 7.19 -17.41
N ILE A 130 -7.57 5.87 -17.21
CA ILE A 130 -6.70 5.03 -18.05
C ILE A 130 -7.20 4.98 -19.49
N GLN A 131 -8.51 4.78 -19.69
CA GLN A 131 -9.10 4.74 -21.02
C GLN A 131 -8.93 6.08 -21.74
N GLN A 132 -9.25 7.19 -21.08
CA GLN A 132 -9.05 8.52 -21.64
C GLN A 132 -7.59 8.79 -22.02
N ALA A 133 -6.64 8.35 -21.17
CA ALA A 133 -5.21 8.49 -21.46
C ALA A 133 -4.78 7.62 -22.68
N LYS A 134 -5.39 6.45 -22.88
CA LYS A 134 -5.17 5.61 -24.08
C LYS A 134 -5.73 6.29 -25.32
N ASP A 135 -6.94 6.82 -25.26
CA ASP A 135 -7.61 7.49 -26.38
C ASP A 135 -6.84 8.75 -26.82
N LEU A 136 -6.23 9.44 -25.87
CA LEU A 136 -5.32 10.58 -26.11
C LEU A 136 -3.91 10.15 -26.58
N GLY A 137 -3.67 8.83 -26.78
CA GLY A 137 -2.39 8.32 -27.26
C GLY A 137 -1.22 8.49 -26.25
N ARG A 138 -1.53 8.74 -24.96
CA ARG A 138 -0.49 8.91 -23.93
C ARG A 138 0.25 7.62 -23.60
N TYR A 139 -0.37 6.46 -23.85
CA TYR A 139 0.24 5.14 -23.75
C TYR A 139 0.67 4.67 -25.15
N LYS A 140 1.86 5.05 -25.59
CA LYS A 140 2.48 4.53 -26.82
C LYS A 140 3.30 3.29 -26.46
N GLY A 141 2.75 2.11 -26.73
CA GLY A 141 3.42 0.82 -26.54
C GLY A 141 3.27 0.19 -25.15
N VAL A 142 3.74 -1.04 -25.03
CA VAL A 142 3.68 -1.83 -23.80
C VAL A 142 4.69 -1.25 -22.78
N GLY A 143 4.20 -0.71 -21.67
CA GLY A 143 5.04 -0.30 -20.55
C GLY A 143 5.36 1.18 -20.41
N GLY A 144 4.65 2.09 -21.10
CA GLY A 144 4.75 3.56 -20.84
C GLY A 144 6.09 4.22 -21.20
N ARG A 145 7.08 3.49 -21.67
CA ARG A 145 8.28 4.03 -22.32
C ARG A 145 8.02 4.23 -23.80
N GLN A 146 8.47 5.36 -24.33
CA GLN A 146 8.58 5.51 -25.79
C GLN A 146 9.33 4.28 -26.33
N ILE A 147 8.71 3.58 -27.29
CA ILE A 147 9.41 2.53 -28.01
C ILE A 147 10.46 3.27 -28.82
N GLU A 148 11.69 3.10 -28.42
CA GLU A 148 12.85 3.57 -29.14
C GLU A 148 12.85 2.94 -30.52
N SER A 149 13.05 3.73 -31.59
CA SER A 149 13.19 3.13 -32.91
C SER A 149 14.43 2.21 -32.90
N ILE A 150 14.40 1.19 -33.76
CA ILE A 150 15.50 0.22 -33.86
C ILE A 150 16.81 0.95 -34.17
N GLU A 151 16.74 1.98 -35.00
CA GLU A 151 17.86 2.83 -35.40
C GLU A 151 18.40 3.59 -34.20
N GLU A 152 17.55 4.33 -33.46
CA GLU A 152 17.94 5.04 -32.24
C GLU A 152 18.53 4.12 -31.18
N PHE A 153 18.03 2.88 -31.07
CA PHE A 153 18.57 1.90 -30.13
C PHE A 153 20.00 1.50 -30.49
N PHE A 154 20.26 1.23 -31.78
CA PHE A 154 21.60 0.81 -32.23
C PHE A 154 22.58 1.98 -32.34
N ASP A 155 22.12 3.23 -32.50
CA ASP A 155 22.96 4.42 -32.57
C ASP A 155 23.54 4.86 -31.22
N LYS A 156 23.07 4.28 -30.14
CA LYS A 156 23.65 4.56 -28.82
C LYS A 156 25.10 4.10 -28.76
N PRO A 157 26.06 4.95 -28.32
CA PRO A 157 27.49 4.61 -28.29
C PRO A 157 27.77 3.30 -27.56
N LYS A 158 27.02 3.03 -26.48
CA LYS A 158 27.16 1.81 -25.70
C LYS A 158 26.71 0.57 -26.45
N ASN A 159 25.60 0.66 -27.20
CA ASN A 159 25.06 -0.44 -27.98
C ASN A 159 25.88 -0.71 -29.26
N ILE A 160 26.45 0.32 -29.88
CA ILE A 160 27.43 0.19 -30.96
C ILE A 160 28.66 -0.62 -30.49
N ASN A 161 29.22 -0.27 -29.33
CA ASN A 161 30.36 -0.99 -28.77
C ASN A 161 30.03 -2.44 -28.43
N ILE A 162 28.86 -2.69 -27.83
CA ILE A 162 28.39 -4.06 -27.55
C ILE A 162 28.30 -4.85 -28.87
N LEU A 163 27.64 -4.29 -29.88
CA LEU A 163 27.50 -4.96 -31.18
C LEU A 163 28.84 -5.27 -31.85
N ARG A 164 29.84 -4.36 -31.76
CA ARG A 164 31.18 -4.55 -32.27
C ARG A 164 31.87 -5.76 -31.62
N HIS A 165 31.77 -5.91 -30.30
CA HIS A 165 32.34 -7.05 -29.58
C HIS A 165 31.60 -8.36 -29.91
N LEU A 166 30.29 -8.33 -30.01
CA LEU A 166 29.51 -9.49 -30.40
C LEU A 166 29.82 -9.97 -31.82
N LYS A 167 30.04 -9.06 -32.79
CA LYS A 167 30.46 -9.37 -34.15
C LYS A 167 31.88 -10.01 -34.18
N ARG A 168 32.72 -9.78 -33.17
CA ARG A 168 34.02 -10.43 -33.01
C ARG A 168 33.93 -11.81 -32.35
N GLY A 169 32.74 -12.33 -32.09
CA GLY A 169 32.56 -13.63 -31.45
C GLY A 169 32.73 -13.64 -29.93
N GLU A 170 32.84 -12.46 -29.28
CA GLU A 170 33.01 -12.40 -27.85
C GLU A 170 31.75 -12.89 -27.09
N SER A 171 31.98 -13.60 -26.00
CA SER A 171 30.84 -14.09 -25.17
C SER A 171 30.11 -12.93 -24.50
N ILE A 172 28.81 -13.13 -24.16
CA ILE A 172 27.95 -12.13 -23.50
C ILE A 172 28.61 -11.61 -22.21
N ARG A 173 29.17 -12.50 -21.39
CA ARG A 173 29.83 -12.12 -20.13
C ARG A 173 31.07 -11.28 -20.35
N ARG A 174 31.90 -11.66 -21.35
CA ARG A 174 33.11 -10.95 -21.68
C ARG A 174 32.79 -9.58 -22.28
N THR A 175 31.84 -9.49 -23.20
CA THR A 175 31.37 -8.23 -23.76
C THR A 175 30.82 -7.29 -22.67
N ALA A 176 30.03 -7.80 -21.73
CA ALA A 176 29.52 -7.01 -20.60
C ALA A 176 30.64 -6.39 -19.77
N LYS A 177 31.68 -7.17 -19.48
CA LYS A 177 32.88 -6.71 -18.74
C LYS A 177 33.68 -5.68 -19.53
N LEU A 178 33.92 -5.89 -20.83
CA LEU A 178 34.70 -5.00 -21.68
C LEU A 178 34.03 -3.64 -21.90
N VAL A 179 32.70 -3.62 -22.03
CA VAL A 179 31.92 -2.39 -22.30
C VAL A 179 31.43 -1.72 -20.99
N GLY A 180 31.63 -2.34 -19.83
CA GLY A 180 31.13 -1.83 -18.55
C GLY A 180 29.58 -1.77 -18.54
N SER A 181 28.91 -2.84 -18.98
CA SER A 181 27.46 -2.91 -19.05
C SER A 181 26.92 -4.17 -18.38
N SER A 182 25.60 -4.22 -18.12
CA SER A 182 24.96 -5.42 -17.60
C SER A 182 24.88 -6.51 -18.67
N THR A 183 24.94 -7.78 -18.27
CA THR A 183 24.70 -8.94 -19.17
C THR A 183 23.32 -8.89 -19.82
N GLY A 184 22.30 -8.36 -19.10
CA GLY A 184 20.95 -8.17 -19.63
C GLY A 184 20.88 -7.20 -20.82
N LEU A 185 21.66 -6.09 -20.77
CA LEU A 185 21.74 -5.17 -21.91
C LEU A 185 22.42 -5.85 -23.11
N VAL A 186 23.53 -6.57 -22.87
CA VAL A 186 24.23 -7.30 -23.95
C VAL A 186 23.34 -8.36 -24.59
N GLN A 187 22.56 -9.09 -23.80
CA GLN A 187 21.55 -10.04 -24.30
C GLN A 187 20.48 -9.36 -25.15
N LYS A 188 19.98 -8.20 -24.69
CA LYS A 188 19.00 -7.42 -25.46
C LYS A 188 19.57 -6.98 -26.80
N VAL A 189 20.77 -6.41 -26.81
CA VAL A 189 21.43 -5.98 -28.06
C VAL A 189 21.66 -7.17 -28.98
N LYS A 190 22.12 -8.33 -28.46
CA LYS A 190 22.29 -9.55 -29.26
C LYS A 190 21.00 -10.01 -29.90
N ARG A 191 19.91 -10.12 -29.13
CA ARG A 191 18.60 -10.53 -29.61
C ARG A 191 18.10 -9.60 -30.72
N TRP A 192 18.10 -8.29 -30.46
CA TRP A 192 17.64 -7.31 -31.44
C TRP A 192 18.54 -7.29 -32.70
N ALA A 193 19.84 -7.54 -32.57
CA ALA A 193 20.75 -7.60 -33.70
C ALA A 193 20.49 -8.84 -34.58
N ILE A 194 20.10 -9.96 -33.99
CA ILE A 194 19.68 -11.17 -34.72
C ILE A 194 18.34 -10.93 -35.41
N ASP A 195 17.34 -10.43 -34.65
CA ASP A 195 15.98 -10.18 -35.15
C ASP A 195 15.96 -9.20 -36.35
N HIS A 196 17.00 -8.35 -36.49
CA HIS A 196 17.11 -7.33 -37.54
C HIS A 196 18.30 -7.54 -38.48
N ASN A 197 18.80 -8.75 -38.60
CA ASN A 197 19.90 -9.15 -39.52
C ASN A 197 21.18 -8.30 -39.39
N LYS A 198 21.47 -7.76 -38.21
CA LYS A 198 22.70 -7.01 -37.92
C LYS A 198 23.80 -7.89 -37.31
N LEU A 199 23.47 -9.12 -36.93
CA LEU A 199 24.38 -10.15 -36.40
C LEU A 199 23.95 -11.52 -36.93
N GLU A 200 24.80 -12.22 -37.63
CA GLU A 200 24.65 -13.62 -37.98
C GLU A 200 25.13 -14.51 -36.84
N LEU A 201 24.48 -15.67 -36.64
CA LEU A 201 24.81 -16.65 -35.58
C LEU A 201 26.03 -17.50 -35.99
#